data_9a51218f24a79404c8299d8219253c4f
#
_entry.id   9a51218f24a79404c8299d8219253c4f
#
_cell.length_a   1.000
_cell.length_b   1.000
_cell.length_c   1.000
_cell.angle_alpha   90.00
_cell.angle_beta   90.00
_cell.angle_gamma   90.00
#
_symmetry.space_group_name_H-M   'P 1'
#
loop_
_entity.id
_entity.type
_entity.pdbx_description
1 polymer ?
#
loop_
_entity_poly.entity_id
_entity_poly.type
_entity_poly.pdbx_seq_one_letter_code
_entity_poly.pdbx_strand_id
1 'polypeptide(L)'
;MELMEINEKQTIKNAKKKLREYPRWREIAHDSAEQRITANYTFEPRSKNNNRSNIVETLAVRRMNAINELEAIEEAHRNIVDKRYRVIIYRRFLQHPPAPNWVIAQELGYARTRFQDLVNLACLAFAENYRSGELVDLLE
;
A
#
# COMPACT_ATOMS: atom_id res chain seq x y z
N MET A 1 -13.08 6.82 -29.24
CA MET A 1 -13.16 7.07 -27.80
C MET A 1 -11.90 7.78 -27.34
N GLU A 2 -12.06 8.97 -26.84
CA GLU A 2 -10.91 9.73 -26.34
C GLU A 2 -10.62 9.32 -24.91
N LEU A 3 -9.33 9.13 -24.62
CA LEU A 3 -8.90 8.90 -23.25
C LEU A 3 -9.03 10.21 -22.46
N MET A 4 -9.66 10.14 -21.32
CA MET A 4 -9.74 11.31 -20.43
C MET A 4 -8.36 11.67 -19.94
N GLU A 5 -8.06 12.95 -19.92
CA GLU A 5 -6.77 13.41 -19.43
C GLU A 5 -6.69 13.27 -17.91
N ILE A 6 -5.53 12.83 -17.46
CA ILE A 6 -5.24 12.59 -16.06
C ILE A 6 -4.33 13.71 -15.56
N ASN A 7 -4.62 14.20 -14.35
CA ASN A 7 -3.68 15.05 -13.65
C ASN A 7 -2.57 14.17 -13.12
N GLU A 8 -1.53 13.97 -13.93
CA GLU A 8 -0.44 13.06 -13.61
C GLU A 8 0.27 13.41 -12.31
N LYS A 9 0.54 14.68 -12.11
CA LYS A 9 1.26 15.15 -10.91
C LYS A 9 0.50 14.81 -9.64
N GLN A 10 -0.81 15.07 -9.61
CA GLN A 10 -1.63 14.76 -8.45
C GLN A 10 -1.80 13.24 -8.28
N THR A 11 -1.97 12.52 -9.37
CA THR A 11 -2.11 11.07 -9.36
C THR A 11 -0.85 10.40 -8.80
N ILE A 12 0.33 10.85 -9.23
CA ILE A 12 1.61 10.34 -8.71
C ILE A 12 1.71 10.61 -7.21
N LYS A 13 1.33 11.78 -6.77
CA LYS A 13 1.35 12.15 -5.36
C LYS A 13 0.43 11.24 -4.54
N ASN A 14 -0.77 10.97 -5.05
CA ASN A 14 -1.72 10.07 -4.41
C ASN A 14 -1.16 8.65 -4.31
N ALA A 15 -0.55 8.17 -5.39
CA ALA A 15 0.06 6.84 -5.43
C ALA A 15 1.19 6.71 -4.41
N LYS A 16 2.09 7.67 -4.36
CA LYS A 16 3.20 7.65 -3.40
C LYS A 16 2.71 7.66 -1.97
N LYS A 17 1.69 8.46 -1.68
CA LYS A 17 1.09 8.51 -0.34
C LYS A 17 0.55 7.14 0.06
N LYS A 18 -0.20 6.49 -0.83
CA LYS A 18 -0.77 5.17 -0.56
C LYS A 18 0.32 4.11 -0.38
N LEU A 19 1.33 4.11 -1.24
CA LEU A 19 2.43 3.16 -1.14
C LEU A 19 3.25 3.33 0.14
N ARG A 20 3.41 4.56 0.61
CA ARG A 20 4.12 4.83 1.87
C ARG A 20 3.35 4.34 3.10
N GLU A 21 2.05 4.15 2.98
CA GLU A 21 1.24 3.59 4.05
C GLU A 21 1.42 2.08 4.21
N TYR A 22 1.96 1.39 3.20
CA TYR A 22 2.05 -0.07 3.17
C TYR A 22 2.71 -0.68 4.41
N PRO A 23 3.88 -0.20 4.87
CA PRO A 23 4.48 -0.77 6.08
C PRO A 23 3.58 -0.65 7.30
N ARG A 24 2.84 0.45 7.42
CA ARG A 24 1.93 0.66 8.54
C ARG A 24 0.76 -0.32 8.50
N TRP A 25 0.19 -0.55 7.32
CA TRP A 25 -0.88 -1.53 7.17
C TRP A 25 -0.40 -2.94 7.52
N ARG A 26 0.83 -3.28 7.14
CA ARG A 26 1.42 -4.57 7.50
C ARG A 26 1.55 -4.73 9.01
N GLU A 27 2.01 -3.71 9.71
CA GLU A 27 2.12 -3.75 11.16
C GLU A 27 0.76 -3.95 11.84
N ILE A 28 -0.24 -3.21 11.41
CA ILE A 28 -1.58 -3.31 11.98
C ILE A 28 -2.14 -4.72 11.77
N ALA A 29 -2.00 -5.27 10.58
CA ALA A 29 -2.49 -6.60 10.28
C ALA A 29 -1.74 -7.68 11.08
N HIS A 30 -0.41 -7.53 11.22
CA HIS A 30 0.44 -8.48 11.93
C HIS A 30 0.22 -8.44 13.44
N ASP A 31 0.27 -7.27 14.04
CA ASP A 31 0.02 -7.07 15.48
C ASP A 31 -1.32 -7.64 15.88
N SER A 32 -2.29 -7.48 15.01
CA SER A 32 -3.63 -7.97 15.22
C SER A 32 -3.68 -9.50 15.31
N ALA A 33 -2.89 -10.19 14.49
CA ALA A 33 -2.81 -11.65 14.52
C ALA A 33 -2.20 -12.12 15.84
N GLU A 34 -1.15 -11.49 16.32
CA GLU A 34 -0.50 -11.82 17.59
C GLU A 34 -1.41 -11.52 18.77
N GLN A 35 -2.10 -10.39 18.76
CA GLN A 35 -3.03 -10.04 19.81
C GLN A 35 -4.19 -11.02 19.90
N ARG A 36 -4.63 -11.55 18.77
CA ARG A 36 -5.68 -12.57 18.75
C ARG A 36 -5.25 -13.84 19.50
N ILE A 37 -4.01 -14.28 19.28
CA ILE A 37 -3.45 -15.45 19.95
C ILE A 37 -3.37 -15.19 21.46
N THR A 38 -2.84 -14.04 21.85
CA THR A 38 -2.69 -13.65 23.24
C THR A 38 -4.05 -13.49 23.92
N ALA A 39 -5.01 -12.91 23.27
CA ALA A 39 -6.34 -12.70 23.81
C ALA A 39 -7.05 -14.03 24.14
N ASN A 40 -6.81 -15.08 23.35
CA ASN A 40 -7.37 -16.40 23.62
C ASN A 40 -6.87 -17.00 24.93
N TYR A 41 -5.63 -16.67 25.34
CA TYR A 41 -5.06 -17.16 26.59
C TYR A 41 -5.46 -16.34 27.80
N THR A 42 -5.83 -15.09 27.62
CA THR A 42 -6.15 -14.17 28.70
C THR A 42 -7.64 -13.91 28.83
N PHE A 43 -8.46 -14.69 28.16
CA PHE A 43 -9.90 -14.51 28.19
C PHE A 43 -10.45 -14.78 29.59
N GLU A 44 -10.90 -13.71 30.26
CA GLU A 44 -11.61 -13.82 31.52
C GLU A 44 -13.08 -13.48 31.30
N PRO A 45 -14.02 -14.36 31.69
CA PRO A 45 -15.44 -14.13 31.46
C PRO A 45 -16.06 -13.06 32.36
N ARG A 46 -15.25 -12.36 33.12
CA ARG A 46 -15.73 -11.36 34.09
C ARG A 46 -16.08 -10.01 33.51
N SER A 47 -15.75 -9.78 32.27
CA SER A 47 -15.86 -8.45 31.74
C SER A 47 -17.25 -8.16 31.21
N LYS A 48 -18.05 -7.56 32.04
CA LYS A 48 -19.33 -6.96 31.64
C LYS A 48 -19.13 -5.50 31.26
N ASN A 49 -17.91 -5.09 31.01
CA ASN A 49 -17.59 -3.71 30.68
C ASN A 49 -17.86 -3.48 29.19
N ASN A 50 -18.89 -2.70 28.87
CA ASN A 50 -19.24 -2.34 27.48
C ASN A 50 -18.11 -1.65 26.73
N ASN A 51 -17.26 -0.89 27.45
CA ASN A 51 -16.10 -0.22 26.84
C ASN A 51 -15.08 -1.21 26.29
N ARG A 52 -14.91 -2.33 26.98
CA ARG A 52 -13.96 -3.37 26.55
C ARG A 52 -14.43 -4.08 25.27
N SER A 53 -15.74 -4.38 25.19
CA SER A 53 -16.34 -4.94 23.98
C SER A 53 -16.20 -3.99 22.79
N ASN A 54 -16.43 -2.69 23.01
CA ASN A 54 -16.29 -1.69 21.96
C ASN A 54 -14.84 -1.58 21.47
N ILE A 55 -13.87 -1.69 22.37
CA ILE A 55 -12.46 -1.68 22.01
C ILE A 55 -12.12 -2.90 21.16
N VAL A 56 -12.59 -4.07 21.55
CA VAL A 56 -12.35 -5.32 20.82
C VAL A 56 -12.96 -5.24 19.42
N GLU A 57 -14.19 -4.76 19.30
CA GLU A 57 -14.84 -4.58 18.01
C GLU A 57 -14.10 -3.57 17.13
N THR A 58 -13.67 -2.45 17.71
CA THR A 58 -12.93 -1.42 16.99
C THR A 58 -11.60 -1.97 16.46
N LEU A 59 -10.88 -2.73 17.27
CA LEU A 59 -9.63 -3.35 16.85
C LEU A 59 -9.85 -4.39 15.76
N ALA A 60 -10.94 -5.15 15.83
CA ALA A 60 -11.30 -6.13 14.81
C ALA A 60 -11.59 -5.46 13.47
N VAL A 61 -12.34 -4.37 13.48
CA VAL A 61 -12.63 -3.58 12.26
C VAL A 61 -11.35 -2.99 11.70
N ARG A 62 -10.50 -2.42 12.55
CA ARG A 62 -9.22 -1.86 12.14
C ARG A 62 -8.34 -2.91 11.46
N ARG A 63 -8.34 -4.12 12.00
CA ARG A 63 -7.59 -5.25 11.45
C ARG A 63 -8.10 -5.64 10.07
N MET A 64 -9.42 -5.76 9.94
CA MET A 64 -10.03 -6.09 8.65
C MET A 64 -9.71 -5.04 7.60
N ASN A 65 -9.77 -3.76 8.00
CA ASN A 65 -9.41 -2.67 7.09
C ASN A 65 -7.94 -2.77 6.65
N ALA A 66 -7.04 -3.11 7.57
CA ALA A 66 -5.63 -3.27 7.26
C ALA A 66 -5.40 -4.42 6.27
N ILE A 67 -6.05 -5.55 6.50
CA ILE A 67 -5.95 -6.72 5.62
C ILE A 67 -6.46 -6.37 4.21
N ASN A 68 -7.61 -5.70 4.15
CA ASN A 68 -8.21 -5.30 2.88
C ASN A 68 -7.31 -4.31 2.12
N GLU A 69 -6.69 -3.38 2.84
CA GLU A 69 -5.77 -2.41 2.25
C GLU A 69 -4.51 -3.08 1.70
N LEU A 70 -3.94 -4.02 2.47
CA LEU A 70 -2.79 -4.80 2.02
C LEU A 70 -3.10 -5.56 0.73
N GLU A 71 -4.23 -6.25 0.70
CA GLU A 71 -4.66 -7.00 -0.47
C GLU A 71 -4.84 -6.09 -1.68
N ALA A 72 -5.45 -4.93 -1.49
CA ALA A 72 -5.67 -3.97 -2.58
C ALA A 72 -4.35 -3.45 -3.15
N ILE A 73 -3.38 -3.12 -2.28
CA ILE A 73 -2.07 -2.64 -2.70
C ILE A 73 -1.30 -3.74 -3.43
N GLU A 74 -1.28 -4.94 -2.87
CA GLU A 74 -0.56 -6.07 -3.47
C GLU A 74 -1.16 -6.48 -4.79
N GLU A 75 -2.48 -6.49 -4.91
CA GLU A 75 -3.17 -6.79 -6.16
C GLU A 75 -2.86 -5.74 -7.23
N ALA A 76 -2.91 -4.47 -6.88
CA ALA A 76 -2.57 -3.39 -7.80
C ALA A 76 -1.14 -3.54 -8.32
N HIS A 77 -0.21 -3.89 -7.45
CA HIS A 77 1.18 -4.15 -7.82
C HIS A 77 1.28 -5.32 -8.81
N ARG A 78 0.62 -6.43 -8.53
CA ARG A 78 0.66 -7.61 -9.40
C ARG A 78 0.08 -7.33 -10.78
N ASN A 79 -0.90 -6.44 -10.87
CA ASN A 79 -1.60 -6.13 -12.12
C ASN A 79 -0.87 -5.13 -13.00
N ILE A 80 0.22 -4.53 -12.54
CA ILE A 80 1.04 -3.66 -13.38
C ILE A 80 1.64 -4.49 -14.51
N VAL A 81 1.41 -4.08 -15.75
CA VAL A 81 1.85 -4.84 -16.92
C VAL A 81 3.37 -4.77 -17.12
N ASP A 82 3.95 -3.59 -16.97
CA ASP A 82 5.39 -3.39 -17.19
C ASP A 82 6.20 -3.97 -16.03
N LYS A 83 7.04 -4.96 -16.35
CA LYS A 83 7.88 -5.62 -15.35
C LYS A 83 8.81 -4.65 -14.62
N ARG A 84 9.35 -3.66 -15.33
CA ARG A 84 10.24 -2.67 -14.72
C ARG A 84 9.52 -1.89 -13.64
N TYR A 85 8.28 -1.50 -13.89
CA TYR A 85 7.47 -0.77 -12.93
C TYR A 85 7.16 -1.63 -11.71
N ARG A 86 6.85 -2.92 -11.91
CA ARG A 86 6.63 -3.84 -10.78
C ARG A 86 7.85 -3.94 -9.90
N VAL A 87 9.04 -4.08 -10.48
CA VAL A 87 10.30 -4.16 -9.73
C VAL A 87 10.53 -2.88 -8.95
N ILE A 88 10.34 -1.73 -9.58
CA ILE A 88 10.55 -0.43 -8.94
C ILE A 88 9.60 -0.25 -7.76
N ILE A 89 8.31 -0.51 -7.93
CA ILE A 89 7.33 -0.38 -6.86
C ILE A 89 7.67 -1.31 -5.70
N TYR A 90 7.97 -2.58 -5.99
CA TYR A 90 8.32 -3.54 -4.95
C TYR A 90 9.55 -3.11 -4.17
N ARG A 91 10.66 -2.81 -4.87
CA ARG A 91 11.93 -2.48 -4.24
C ARG A 91 11.88 -1.17 -3.47
N ARG A 92 11.17 -0.18 -3.98
CA ARG A 92 11.12 1.15 -3.40
C ARG A 92 10.12 1.28 -2.27
N PHE A 93 8.99 0.57 -2.35
CA PHE A 93 7.88 0.79 -1.42
C PHE A 93 7.44 -0.45 -0.64
N LEU A 94 7.43 -1.62 -1.26
CA LEU A 94 6.85 -2.82 -0.65
C LEU A 94 7.87 -3.69 0.07
N GLN A 95 9.10 -3.71 -0.42
CA GLN A 95 10.18 -4.47 0.20
C GLN A 95 10.55 -3.88 1.56
N HIS A 96 10.90 -4.72 2.51
CA HIS A 96 11.34 -4.28 3.83
C HIS A 96 12.77 -4.79 4.11
N PRO A 97 13.73 -3.89 4.40
CA PRO A 97 13.64 -2.44 4.29
C PRO A 97 13.60 -1.99 2.82
N PRO A 98 12.96 -0.85 2.54
CA PRO A 98 12.92 -0.36 1.16
C PRO A 98 14.31 0.04 0.66
N ALA A 99 14.59 -0.25 -0.61
CA ALA A 99 15.87 0.11 -1.21
C ALA A 99 15.87 1.59 -1.62
N PRO A 100 17.00 2.30 -1.42
CA PRO A 100 17.12 3.67 -1.90
C PRO A 100 17.07 3.75 -3.42
N ASN A 101 16.62 4.86 -3.95
CA ASN A 101 16.51 5.06 -5.40
C ASN A 101 17.85 4.82 -6.12
N TRP A 102 18.97 5.26 -5.57
CA TRP A 102 20.28 5.12 -6.24
C TRP A 102 20.69 3.65 -6.39
N VAL A 103 20.32 2.80 -5.41
CA VAL A 103 20.61 1.37 -5.47
C VAL A 103 19.81 0.72 -6.59
N ILE A 104 18.51 1.02 -6.66
CA ILE A 104 17.63 0.44 -7.67
C ILE A 104 18.04 0.91 -9.06
N ALA A 105 18.34 2.20 -9.20
CA ALA A 105 18.80 2.76 -10.47
C ALA A 105 20.07 2.10 -10.97
N GLN A 106 21.03 1.87 -10.08
CA GLN A 106 22.27 1.20 -10.41
C GLN A 106 22.04 -0.24 -10.87
N GLU A 107 21.19 -0.98 -10.13
CA GLU A 107 20.87 -2.36 -10.49
C GLU A 107 20.18 -2.49 -11.84
N LEU A 108 19.31 -1.53 -12.17
CA LEU A 108 18.57 -1.53 -13.44
C LEU A 108 19.34 -0.87 -14.58
N GLY A 109 20.46 -0.22 -14.28
CA GLY A 109 21.31 0.40 -15.30
C GLY A 109 20.81 1.76 -15.78
N TYR A 110 20.13 2.52 -14.95
CA TYR A 110 19.59 3.83 -15.34
C TYR A 110 20.33 4.98 -14.65
N ALA A 111 20.47 6.09 -15.38
CA ALA A 111 20.93 7.34 -14.79
C ALA A 111 19.84 7.92 -13.87
N ARG A 112 20.26 8.75 -12.93
CA ARG A 112 19.39 9.30 -11.88
C ARG A 112 18.11 9.95 -12.41
N THR A 113 18.25 10.83 -13.41
CA THR A 113 17.12 11.56 -13.97
C THR A 113 16.12 10.60 -14.66
N ARG A 114 16.65 9.68 -15.47
CA ARG A 114 15.81 8.70 -16.17
C ARG A 114 15.11 7.78 -15.16
N PHE A 115 15.81 7.39 -14.10
CA PHE A 115 15.21 6.53 -13.07
C PHE A 115 14.07 7.25 -12.36
N GLN A 116 14.22 8.54 -12.05
CA GLN A 116 13.17 9.32 -11.42
C GLN A 116 11.91 9.36 -12.30
N ASP A 117 12.08 9.51 -13.60
CA ASP A 117 10.95 9.46 -14.54
C ASP A 117 10.27 8.10 -14.52
N LEU A 118 11.06 7.02 -14.44
CA LEU A 118 10.51 5.66 -14.36
C LEU A 118 9.75 5.42 -13.06
N VAL A 119 10.23 5.96 -11.94
CA VAL A 119 9.51 5.88 -10.65
C VAL A 119 8.15 6.56 -10.79
N ASN A 120 8.11 7.73 -11.41
CA ASN A 120 6.85 8.44 -11.61
C ASN A 120 5.88 7.66 -12.50
N LEU A 121 6.38 7.07 -13.59
CA LEU A 121 5.56 6.24 -14.48
C LEU A 121 5.07 4.97 -13.76
N ALA A 122 5.92 4.38 -12.93
CA ALA A 122 5.52 3.22 -12.14
C ALA A 122 4.42 3.58 -11.15
N CYS A 123 4.50 4.75 -10.53
CA CYS A 123 3.46 5.23 -9.62
C CYS A 123 2.14 5.48 -10.35
N LEU A 124 2.18 6.01 -11.57
CA LEU A 124 0.98 6.17 -12.39
C LEU A 124 0.33 4.81 -12.69
N ALA A 125 1.15 3.83 -13.08
CA ALA A 125 0.66 2.49 -13.35
C ALA A 125 0.02 1.86 -12.11
N PHE A 126 0.63 2.06 -10.95
CA PHE A 126 0.05 1.60 -9.69
C PHE A 126 -1.31 2.25 -9.43
N ALA A 127 -1.38 3.57 -9.58
CA ALA A 127 -2.62 4.32 -9.34
C ALA A 127 -3.76 3.84 -10.23
N GLU A 128 -3.46 3.56 -11.50
CA GLU A 128 -4.47 3.08 -12.44
C GLU A 128 -5.02 1.70 -12.09
N ASN A 129 -4.20 0.88 -11.43
CA ASN A 129 -4.58 -0.48 -11.04
C ASN A 129 -5.15 -0.57 -9.62
N TYR A 130 -4.96 0.43 -8.79
CA TYR A 130 -5.43 0.37 -7.42
C TYR A 130 -6.94 0.64 -7.37
N ARG A 131 -7.69 -0.37 -6.93
CA ARG A 131 -9.15 -0.30 -6.75
C ARG A 131 -9.87 0.37 -7.95
N SER A 132 -9.57 -0.10 -9.14
CA SER A 132 -10.20 0.41 -10.37
C SER A 132 -9.94 1.90 -10.63
N GLY A 133 -8.78 2.38 -10.19
CA GLY A 133 -8.38 3.75 -10.47
C GLY A 133 -8.77 4.77 -9.41
N GLU A 134 -9.04 4.33 -8.19
CA GLU A 134 -9.44 5.21 -7.09
C GLU A 134 -8.47 6.37 -6.85
N LEU A 135 -7.17 6.15 -7.11
CA LEU A 135 -6.14 7.17 -6.88
C LEU A 135 -5.95 8.13 -8.05
N VAL A 136 -6.58 7.84 -9.19
CA VAL A 136 -6.43 8.66 -10.39
C VAL A 136 -7.22 9.95 -10.24
N ASP A 137 -6.54 11.08 -10.48
CA ASP A 137 -7.16 12.39 -10.50
C ASP A 137 -7.36 12.81 -11.95
N LEU A 138 -8.61 13.05 -12.33
CA LEU A 138 -8.96 13.41 -13.70
C LEU A 138 -8.96 14.93 -13.86
N LEU A 139 -8.47 15.39 -15.01
CA LEU A 139 -8.60 16.79 -15.41
C LEU A 139 -10.01 17.03 -15.92
N GLU A 140 -10.65 18.06 -15.40
CA GLU A 140 -11.99 18.48 -15.86
C GLU A 140 -11.90 19.53 -16.95
#